data_49da47b796963af3deaa02d621b68764
#
_entry.id   49da47b796963af3deaa02d621b68764
#
_cell.length_a   1.000
_cell.length_b   1.000
_cell.length_c   1.000
_cell.angle_alpha   90.00
_cell.angle_beta   90.00
_cell.angle_gamma   90.00
#
_symmetry.space_group_name_H-M   'P 1'
#
loop_
_entity.id
_entity.type
_entity.pdbx_description
1 polymer ?
#
loop_
_entity_poly.entity_id
_entity_poly.type
_entity_poly.pdbx_seq_one_letter_code
_entity_poly.pdbx_strand_id
1 'polypeptide(L)'
;MELNLNESAVELIQLSLAPVFLIVGMGQMMNVMTGRLARIIDRARYFERIGDVDPTKITEKAKNELKALRRRMRFANWAVTFLTAAAVTVCMDVILLLINGLTVVNLDTTIISMFILGMILITGGLISFFLEVSVANASLKIPSYKDY
;
A
#
# COMPACT_ATOMS: atom_id res chain seq x y z
N MET A 1 39.21 18.90 -15.75
CA MET A 1 38.61 17.54 -15.70
C MET A 1 37.80 17.28 -14.43
N GLU A 2 38.15 17.93 -13.29
CA GLU A 2 37.43 17.79 -12.00
C GLU A 2 36.02 18.47 -11.99
N LEU A 3 35.83 19.56 -12.73
CA LEU A 3 34.54 20.29 -12.79
C LEU A 3 33.41 19.43 -13.38
N ASN A 4 33.68 18.59 -14.37
CA ASN A 4 32.67 17.74 -15.00
C ASN A 4 32.14 16.59 -14.11
N LEU A 5 32.96 16.08 -13.19
CA LEU A 5 32.58 15.04 -12.25
C LEU A 5 31.61 15.59 -11.17
N ASN A 6 31.84 16.82 -10.70
CA ASN A 6 30.97 17.47 -9.72
C ASN A 6 29.59 17.82 -10.34
N GLU A 7 29.54 18.32 -11.56
CA GLU A 7 28.29 18.62 -12.27
C GLU A 7 27.48 17.35 -12.50
N SER A 8 28.11 16.26 -12.97
CA SER A 8 27.47 14.97 -13.16
C SER A 8 26.93 14.37 -11.86
N ALA A 9 27.66 14.48 -10.75
CA ALA A 9 27.23 13.98 -9.44
C ALA A 9 25.99 14.76 -8.92
N VAL A 10 26.00 16.09 -9.08
CA VAL A 10 24.86 16.93 -8.69
C VAL A 10 23.62 16.59 -9.50
N GLU A 11 23.76 16.39 -10.79
CA GLU A 11 22.66 16.00 -11.69
C GLU A 11 22.06 14.64 -11.30
N LEU A 12 22.89 13.64 -11.04
CA LEU A 12 22.46 12.31 -10.59
C LEU A 12 21.69 12.37 -9.27
N ILE A 13 22.16 13.17 -8.30
CA ILE A 13 21.47 13.39 -7.03
C ILE A 13 20.11 14.06 -7.28
N GLN A 14 20.04 15.08 -8.13
CA GLN A 14 18.80 15.76 -8.45
C GLN A 14 17.78 14.81 -9.11
N LEU A 15 18.20 13.96 -10.04
CA LEU A 15 17.35 12.96 -10.69
C LEU A 15 16.83 11.93 -9.69
N SER A 16 17.61 11.59 -8.66
CA SER A 16 17.20 10.63 -7.63
C SER A 16 16.22 11.19 -6.59
N LEU A 17 16.06 12.53 -6.49
CA LEU A 17 15.17 13.14 -5.49
C LEU A 17 13.68 12.80 -5.75
N ALA A 18 13.25 12.78 -7.00
CA ALA A 18 11.83 12.50 -7.33
C ALA A 18 11.38 11.12 -6.84
N PRO A 19 12.08 10.01 -7.15
CA PRO A 19 11.73 8.70 -6.59
C PRO A 19 11.87 8.63 -5.05
N VAL A 20 12.80 9.36 -4.45
CA VAL A 20 12.93 9.43 -2.98
C VAL A 20 11.68 10.09 -2.35
N PHE A 21 11.19 11.19 -2.89
CA PHE A 21 9.94 11.80 -2.42
C PHE A 21 8.73 10.87 -2.62
N LEU A 22 8.72 10.08 -3.68
CA LEU A 22 7.68 9.07 -3.91
C LEU A 22 7.67 8.02 -2.78
N ILE A 23 8.85 7.55 -2.34
CA ILE A 23 8.98 6.61 -1.21
C ILE A 23 8.42 7.21 0.09
N VAL A 24 8.71 8.49 0.37
CA VAL A 24 8.16 9.19 1.54
C VAL A 24 6.64 9.25 1.49
N GLY A 25 6.07 9.60 0.33
CA GLY A 25 4.62 9.61 0.12
C GLY A 25 3.97 8.23 0.32
N MET A 26 4.60 7.17 -0.21
CA MET A 26 4.15 5.79 0.02
C MET A 26 4.19 5.40 1.50
N GLY A 27 5.20 5.84 2.25
CA GLY A 27 5.29 5.61 3.70
C GLY A 27 4.11 6.18 4.46
N GLN A 28 3.65 7.38 4.12
CA GLN A 28 2.46 8.00 4.72
C GLN A 28 1.19 7.22 4.39
N MET A 29 1.02 6.79 3.15
CA MET A 29 -0.11 5.95 2.74
C MET A 29 -0.11 4.61 3.49
N MET A 30 1.04 3.97 3.61
CA MET A 30 1.20 2.70 4.33
C MET A 30 0.81 2.84 5.81
N ASN A 31 1.17 3.95 6.46
CA ASN A 31 0.79 4.23 7.85
C ASN A 31 -0.74 4.29 8.02
N VAL A 32 -1.44 4.97 7.11
CA VAL A 32 -2.92 5.02 7.12
C VAL A 32 -3.52 3.63 6.91
N MET A 33 -3.01 2.87 5.94
CA MET A 33 -3.54 1.54 5.60
C MET A 33 -3.32 0.53 6.72
N THR A 34 -2.13 0.49 7.32
CA THR A 34 -1.82 -0.41 8.43
C THR A 34 -2.63 -0.10 9.68
N GLY A 35 -2.88 1.19 9.97
CA GLY A 35 -3.76 1.60 11.05
C GLY A 35 -5.21 1.16 10.86
N ARG A 36 -5.72 1.19 9.62
CA ARG A 36 -7.06 0.64 9.29
C ARG A 36 -7.08 -0.88 9.38
N LEU A 37 -6.05 -1.56 8.85
CA LEU A 37 -5.93 -3.01 8.91
C LEU A 37 -5.92 -3.51 10.36
N ALA A 38 -5.18 -2.85 11.26
CA ALA A 38 -5.16 -3.19 12.67
C ALA A 38 -6.57 -3.17 13.29
N ARG A 39 -7.36 -2.12 13.04
CA ARG A 39 -8.75 -2.04 13.54
C ARG A 39 -9.66 -3.14 12.97
N ILE A 40 -9.48 -3.54 11.71
CA ILE A 40 -10.23 -4.64 11.10
C ILE A 40 -9.88 -5.96 11.80
N ILE A 41 -8.60 -6.20 12.07
CA ILE A 41 -8.09 -7.39 12.75
C ILE A 41 -8.63 -7.43 14.19
N ASP A 42 -8.57 -6.32 14.94
CA ASP A 42 -9.07 -6.27 16.31
C ASP A 42 -10.56 -6.58 16.39
N ARG A 43 -11.34 -6.04 15.45
CA ARG A 43 -12.79 -6.34 15.37
C ARG A 43 -13.05 -7.81 15.01
N ALA A 44 -12.28 -8.39 14.09
CA ALA A 44 -12.40 -9.81 13.73
C ALA A 44 -12.07 -10.73 14.92
N ARG A 45 -10.98 -10.45 15.65
CA ARG A 45 -10.60 -11.18 16.86
C ARG A 45 -11.65 -11.09 17.97
N TYR A 46 -12.30 -9.97 18.10
CA TYR A 46 -13.42 -9.84 19.07
C TYR A 46 -14.53 -10.85 18.79
N PHE A 47 -14.94 -11.01 17.52
CA PHE A 47 -15.95 -12.01 17.16
C PHE A 47 -15.46 -13.45 17.32
N GLU A 48 -14.20 -13.73 17.01
CA GLU A 48 -13.61 -15.06 17.21
C GLU A 48 -13.63 -15.44 18.69
N ARG A 49 -13.22 -14.55 19.60
CA ARG A 49 -13.25 -14.81 21.06
C ARG A 49 -14.66 -15.08 21.58
N ILE A 50 -15.68 -14.36 21.09
CA ILE A 50 -17.07 -14.63 21.49
C ILE A 50 -17.49 -16.01 21.01
N GLY A 51 -17.12 -16.41 19.80
CA GLY A 51 -17.45 -17.71 19.24
C GLY A 51 -16.79 -18.88 19.95
N ASP A 52 -15.57 -18.69 20.46
CA ASP A 52 -14.83 -19.69 21.22
C ASP A 52 -15.44 -19.93 22.63
N VAL A 53 -15.98 -18.86 23.24
CA VAL A 53 -16.59 -18.95 24.60
C VAL A 53 -18.01 -19.50 24.55
N ASP A 54 -18.81 -19.11 23.57
CA ASP A 54 -20.20 -19.55 23.45
C ASP A 54 -20.67 -19.52 21.97
N PRO A 55 -20.61 -20.67 21.25
CA PRO A 55 -21.01 -20.75 19.86
C PRO A 55 -22.47 -20.35 19.62
N THR A 56 -23.34 -20.44 20.63
CA THR A 56 -24.76 -20.11 20.50
C THR A 56 -25.03 -18.60 20.42
N LYS A 57 -24.07 -17.78 20.86
CA LYS A 57 -24.14 -16.31 20.80
C LYS A 57 -23.78 -15.74 19.44
N ILE A 58 -23.25 -16.54 18.52
CA ILE A 58 -22.97 -16.11 17.16
C ILE A 58 -24.27 -16.05 16.35
N THR A 59 -24.90 -14.89 16.38
CA THR A 59 -26.06 -14.59 15.55
C THR A 59 -25.69 -14.60 14.06
N GLU A 60 -26.64 -14.91 13.17
CA GLU A 60 -26.42 -14.83 11.70
C GLU A 60 -25.92 -13.43 11.27
N LYS A 61 -26.33 -12.39 11.97
CA LYS A 61 -25.84 -11.02 11.77
C LYS A 61 -24.32 -10.91 12.05
N ALA A 62 -23.83 -11.55 13.11
CA ALA A 62 -22.40 -11.58 13.46
C ALA A 62 -21.58 -12.36 12.42
N LYS A 63 -22.11 -13.46 11.89
CA LYS A 63 -21.47 -14.22 10.80
C LYS A 63 -21.32 -13.39 9.52
N ASN A 64 -22.35 -12.62 9.17
CA ASN A 64 -22.31 -11.76 8.00
C ASN A 64 -21.32 -10.59 8.17
N GLU A 65 -21.26 -10.02 9.37
CA GLU A 65 -20.26 -8.99 9.73
C GLU A 65 -18.84 -9.57 9.62
N LEU A 66 -18.59 -10.77 10.14
CA LEU A 66 -17.30 -11.43 10.05
C LEU A 66 -16.87 -11.71 8.59
N LYS A 67 -17.81 -12.11 7.73
CA LYS A 67 -17.54 -12.28 6.29
C LYS A 67 -17.13 -10.95 5.64
N ALA A 68 -17.82 -9.85 5.97
CA ALA A 68 -17.47 -8.52 5.47
C ALA A 68 -16.09 -8.07 5.97
N LEU A 69 -15.77 -8.28 7.26
CA LEU A 69 -14.45 -7.97 7.83
C LEU A 69 -13.34 -8.77 7.16
N ARG A 70 -13.53 -10.08 6.92
CA ARG A 70 -12.55 -10.92 6.22
C ARG A 70 -12.29 -10.44 4.79
N ARG A 71 -13.34 -9.98 4.08
CA ARG A 71 -13.20 -9.41 2.73
C ARG A 71 -12.40 -8.10 2.77
N ARG A 72 -12.72 -7.20 3.70
CA ARG A 72 -12.00 -5.94 3.90
C ARG A 72 -10.54 -6.17 4.26
N MET A 73 -10.26 -7.10 5.19
CA MET A 73 -8.90 -7.49 5.58
C MET A 73 -8.08 -7.97 4.38
N ARG A 74 -8.69 -8.72 3.46
CA ARG A 74 -8.02 -9.18 2.23
C ARG A 74 -7.60 -8.01 1.34
N PHE A 75 -8.50 -7.05 1.08
CA PHE A 75 -8.18 -5.88 0.28
C PHE A 75 -7.14 -4.98 0.94
N ALA A 76 -7.26 -4.74 2.25
CA ALA A 76 -6.27 -3.97 3.01
C ALA A 76 -4.88 -4.63 2.98
N ASN A 77 -4.82 -5.96 3.12
CA ASN A 77 -3.56 -6.70 3.05
C ASN A 77 -2.93 -6.62 1.65
N TRP A 78 -3.72 -6.78 0.58
CA TRP A 78 -3.23 -6.59 -0.78
C TRP A 78 -2.73 -5.17 -1.03
N ALA A 79 -3.42 -4.15 -0.51
CA ALA A 79 -2.98 -2.76 -0.62
C ALA A 79 -1.60 -2.54 0.03
N VAL A 80 -1.40 -3.03 1.25
CA VAL A 80 -0.11 -2.96 1.95
C VAL A 80 0.97 -3.73 1.19
N THR A 81 0.67 -4.94 0.71
CA THR A 81 1.62 -5.77 -0.04
C THR A 81 2.08 -5.06 -1.33
N PHE A 82 1.14 -4.52 -2.11
CA PHE A 82 1.49 -3.80 -3.34
C PHE A 82 2.32 -2.54 -3.06
N LEU A 83 1.98 -1.76 -2.03
CA LEU A 83 2.77 -0.58 -1.68
C LEU A 83 4.18 -0.95 -1.20
N THR A 84 4.32 -2.03 -0.42
CA THR A 84 5.63 -2.51 0.03
C THR A 84 6.47 -2.97 -1.16
N ALA A 85 5.88 -3.75 -2.08
CA ALA A 85 6.56 -4.18 -3.31
C ALA A 85 6.97 -2.98 -4.17
N ALA A 86 6.09 -1.97 -4.30
CA ALA A 86 6.38 -0.74 -5.03
C ALA A 86 7.57 0.01 -4.41
N ALA A 87 7.59 0.15 -3.08
CA ALA A 87 8.69 0.83 -2.38
C ALA A 87 10.04 0.14 -2.63
N VAL A 88 10.07 -1.19 -2.56
CA VAL A 88 11.28 -1.98 -2.89
C VAL A 88 11.69 -1.76 -4.35
N THR A 89 10.74 -1.80 -5.29
CA THR A 89 11.02 -1.60 -6.72
C THR A 89 11.59 -0.21 -6.98
N VAL A 90 11.03 0.85 -6.36
CA VAL A 90 11.54 2.22 -6.50
C VAL A 90 12.92 2.39 -5.86
N CYS A 91 13.20 1.72 -4.72
CA CYS A 91 14.55 1.71 -4.14
C CYS A 91 15.56 1.07 -5.08
N MET A 92 15.20 -0.06 -5.71
CA MET A 92 16.07 -0.71 -6.70
C MET A 92 16.29 0.17 -7.92
N ASP A 93 15.26 0.90 -8.37
CA ASP A 93 15.34 1.83 -9.48
C ASP A 93 16.33 2.96 -9.21
N VAL A 94 16.31 3.56 -8.01
CA VAL A 94 17.28 4.58 -7.60
C VAL A 94 18.71 4.02 -7.61
N ILE A 95 18.92 2.80 -7.11
CA ILE A 95 20.24 2.16 -7.12
C ILE A 95 20.72 1.96 -8.57
N LEU A 96 19.86 1.48 -9.46
CA LEU A 96 20.20 1.28 -10.87
C LEU A 96 20.52 2.61 -11.56
N LEU A 97 19.78 3.68 -11.25
CA LEU A 97 20.02 5.02 -11.79
C LEU A 97 21.41 5.52 -11.38
N LEU A 98 21.79 5.34 -10.11
CA LEU A 98 23.12 5.74 -9.62
C LEU A 98 24.24 4.89 -10.27
N ILE A 99 24.04 3.58 -10.40
CA ILE A 99 25.01 2.70 -11.06
C ILE A 99 25.17 3.10 -12.53
N ASN A 100 24.08 3.38 -13.24
CA ASN A 100 24.08 3.79 -14.65
C ASN A 100 24.91 5.09 -14.83
N GLY A 101 24.78 6.03 -13.89
CA GLY A 101 25.55 7.28 -13.94
C GLY A 101 27.04 7.13 -13.60
N LEU A 102 27.42 6.06 -12.89
CA LEU A 102 28.80 5.79 -12.50
C LEU A 102 29.53 4.83 -13.46
N THR A 103 28.80 4.12 -14.32
CA THR A 103 29.34 3.09 -15.22
C THR A 103 29.09 3.45 -16.69
N VAL A 104 29.83 2.84 -17.58
CA VAL A 104 29.66 2.97 -19.05
C VAL A 104 28.54 2.03 -19.56
N VAL A 105 27.94 1.24 -18.68
CA VAL A 105 26.90 0.28 -19.04
C VAL A 105 25.58 1.02 -19.24
N ASN A 106 24.96 0.86 -20.40
CA ASN A 106 23.65 1.48 -20.66
C ASN A 106 22.52 0.64 -20.04
N LEU A 107 21.96 1.13 -18.93
CA LEU A 107 20.86 0.52 -18.20
C LEU A 107 19.52 1.28 -18.38
N ASP A 108 19.44 2.25 -19.28
CA ASP A 108 18.29 3.15 -19.43
C ASP A 108 16.96 2.40 -19.59
N THR A 109 16.93 1.37 -20.45
CA THR A 109 15.73 0.56 -20.66
C THR A 109 15.30 -0.17 -19.39
N THR A 110 16.25 -0.67 -18.59
CA THR A 110 15.98 -1.37 -17.33
C THR A 110 15.42 -0.41 -16.29
N ILE A 111 15.99 0.78 -16.15
CA ILE A 111 15.53 1.84 -15.25
C ILE A 111 14.09 2.24 -15.59
N ILE A 112 13.81 2.55 -16.85
CA ILE A 112 12.46 2.92 -17.30
C ILE A 112 11.46 1.79 -17.02
N SER A 113 11.83 0.54 -17.27
CA SER A 113 10.98 -0.62 -17.03
C SER A 113 10.67 -0.82 -15.55
N MET A 114 11.67 -0.66 -14.67
CA MET A 114 11.53 -0.74 -13.22
C MET A 114 10.65 0.40 -12.68
N PHE A 115 10.83 1.61 -13.19
CA PHE A 115 9.98 2.74 -12.80
C PHE A 115 8.52 2.50 -13.20
N ILE A 116 8.24 2.03 -14.42
CA ILE A 116 6.90 1.67 -14.88
C ILE A 116 6.29 0.59 -13.97
N LEU A 117 7.06 -0.45 -13.63
CA LEU A 117 6.62 -1.52 -12.73
C LEU A 117 6.26 -0.96 -11.36
N GLY A 118 7.08 -0.08 -10.79
CA GLY A 118 6.80 0.62 -9.53
C GLY A 118 5.48 1.38 -9.56
N MET A 119 5.22 2.13 -10.66
CA MET A 119 3.98 2.87 -10.84
C MET A 119 2.75 1.95 -10.98
N ILE A 120 2.88 0.81 -11.65
CA ILE A 120 1.81 -0.20 -11.74
C ILE A 120 1.50 -0.77 -10.34
N LEU A 121 2.52 -1.08 -9.53
CA LEU A 121 2.35 -1.58 -8.18
C LEU A 121 1.68 -0.55 -7.26
N ILE A 122 2.08 0.73 -7.32
CA ILE A 122 1.43 1.81 -6.57
C ILE A 122 -0.05 1.88 -6.95
N THR A 123 -0.36 1.88 -8.24
CA THR A 123 -1.73 1.94 -8.75
C THR A 123 -2.56 0.75 -8.26
N GLY A 124 -2.00 -0.45 -8.30
CA GLY A 124 -2.64 -1.66 -7.75
C GLY A 124 -2.93 -1.56 -6.25
N GLY A 125 -1.99 -0.98 -5.49
CA GLY A 125 -2.16 -0.70 -4.06
C GLY A 125 -3.29 0.28 -3.78
N LEU A 126 -3.35 1.38 -4.53
CA LEU A 126 -4.41 2.39 -4.42
C LEU A 126 -5.78 1.85 -4.79
N ILE A 127 -5.88 1.06 -5.86
CA ILE A 127 -7.13 0.40 -6.26
C ILE A 127 -7.59 -0.56 -5.16
N SER A 128 -6.69 -1.38 -4.59
CA SER A 128 -7.02 -2.29 -3.50
C SER A 128 -7.52 -1.55 -2.26
N PHE A 129 -6.89 -0.42 -1.93
CA PHE A 129 -7.32 0.44 -0.84
C PHE A 129 -8.69 1.07 -1.11
N PHE A 130 -8.92 1.57 -2.31
CA PHE A 130 -10.22 2.11 -2.70
C PHE A 130 -11.34 1.07 -2.58
N LEU A 131 -11.10 -0.17 -2.99
CA LEU A 131 -12.06 -1.27 -2.84
C LEU A 131 -12.33 -1.59 -1.37
N GLU A 132 -11.31 -1.57 -0.49
CA GLU A 132 -11.50 -1.75 0.96
C GLU A 132 -12.44 -0.69 1.52
N VAL A 133 -12.19 0.60 1.20
CA VAL A 133 -13.00 1.73 1.67
C VAL A 133 -14.43 1.63 1.14
N SER A 134 -14.60 1.27 -0.12
CA SER A 134 -15.93 1.10 -0.75
C SER A 134 -16.74 0.01 -0.06
N VAL A 135 -16.12 -1.13 0.25
CA VAL A 135 -16.77 -2.23 0.99
C VAL A 135 -17.10 -1.78 2.43
N ALA A 136 -16.22 -0.99 3.06
CA ALA A 136 -16.47 -0.44 4.39
C ALA A 136 -17.72 0.45 4.41
N ASN A 137 -17.85 1.36 3.48
CA ASN A 137 -18.99 2.28 3.38
C ASN A 137 -20.30 1.54 3.05
N ALA A 138 -20.26 0.55 2.15
CA ALA A 138 -21.43 -0.26 1.81
C ALA A 138 -21.98 -1.09 2.99
N SER A 139 -21.14 -1.42 3.97
CA SER A 139 -21.52 -2.16 5.18
C SER A 139 -22.17 -1.28 6.26
N LEU A 140 -22.03 0.04 6.18
CA LEU A 140 -22.66 1.01 7.06
C LEU A 140 -24.08 1.32 6.59
N LYS A 141 -25.04 0.40 6.81
CA LYS A 141 -26.46 0.76 6.80
C LYS A 141 -26.73 1.59 8.06
N ILE A 142 -26.66 2.91 7.93
CA ILE A 142 -27.20 3.81 8.96
C ILE A 142 -28.71 3.62 8.93
N PRO A 143 -29.36 3.12 10.03
CA PRO A 143 -30.81 3.11 10.08
C PRO A 143 -31.28 4.56 9.92
N SER A 144 -32.17 4.80 8.95
CA SER A 144 -32.77 6.12 8.81
C SER A 144 -33.51 6.45 10.12
N TYR A 145 -33.20 7.58 10.73
CA TYR A 145 -33.82 8.09 11.97
C TYR A 145 -35.33 8.43 11.80
N LYS A 146 -36.01 7.83 10.81
CA LYS A 146 -37.41 8.08 10.51
C LYS A 146 -38.39 7.10 11.14
N ASP A 147 -37.95 6.16 11.97
CA ASP A 147 -38.79 5.13 12.58
C ASP A 147 -38.92 5.31 14.12
N TYR A 148 -38.89 6.53 14.63
CA TYR A 148 -39.32 6.89 15.98
C TYR A 148 -40.32 8.01 15.95
#